data_a2726e3538f19bcc7f1a1ac401b695b4
#
_entry.id   a2726e3538f19bcc7f1a1ac401b695b4
#
_cell.length_a   1.000
_cell.length_b   1.000
_cell.length_c   1.000
_cell.angle_alpha   90.00
_cell.angle_beta   90.00
_cell.angle_gamma   90.00
#
_symmetry.space_group_name_H-M   'P 1'
#
loop_
_entity.id
_entity.type
_entity.pdbx_description
1 polymer ?
#
loop_
_entity_poly.entity_id
_entity_poly.type
_entity_poly.pdbx_seq_one_letter_code
_entity_poly.pdbx_strand_id
1 'polypeptide(L)'
;MSVDQEPEIVDVRGGSAGVAASYAAARALAEVFDGTGDRLRGMGAEGLRVMRDPDLLESGLLCPGSCAAAEAAVLAATGGPHGVVAASFGWEADAIAVRTAIECLEVADDSVRFAIEGLDRQLVLALGPLNAATIATDPDVLTEHPGLTEHLVDGLGGPFSAGLLSMLYGGPGRPVVAPYPAVLGTARPASVRDLLEHLHEVADLSGRPDSPANGTVEVQTISDPDGAVRHVLYLPGTDDFNAPWDQDADVRDLETDLDSVAGRPDAYQQGILEALDRAGIGKDEPVLIVGHSLGGMAAAAVLAGHGGYHVTDVVTAGSPTAQVPGFPSGSHVLSLEQQGDIVPELDGAPNPDSVEQTTVTFDAHPDGGIVAHHSYDVYEEGAGLVDAATDPSVTDAVQSLHDHGFLGTGGQVTSQVFQITRAP
;
A
#
# COMPACT_ATOMS: atom_id res chain seq x y z
N MET A 1 -28.79 19.94 2.42
CA MET A 1 -28.81 19.13 1.20
C MET A 1 -27.34 18.77 0.98
N SER A 2 -26.89 17.62 1.47
CA SER A 2 -25.62 17.05 1.07
C SER A 2 -25.73 16.78 -0.44
N VAL A 3 -24.79 17.23 -1.19
CA VAL A 3 -24.60 16.77 -2.58
C VAL A 3 -24.13 15.35 -2.39
N ASP A 4 -24.90 14.37 -2.85
CA ASP A 4 -24.42 12.98 -2.92
C ASP A 4 -23.17 13.04 -3.83
N GLN A 5 -22.00 12.91 -3.24
CA GLN A 5 -20.75 12.78 -3.99
C GLN A 5 -20.72 11.37 -4.56
N GLU A 6 -20.42 11.25 -5.85
CA GLU A 6 -20.26 9.95 -6.48
C GLU A 6 -18.92 9.33 -6.04
N PRO A 7 -18.86 8.02 -5.81
CA PRO A 7 -17.61 7.32 -5.49
C PRO A 7 -16.55 7.54 -6.58
N GLU A 8 -15.30 7.74 -6.19
CA GLU A 8 -14.20 8.01 -7.13
C GLU A 8 -12.88 7.36 -6.71
N ILE A 9 -12.01 7.08 -7.68
CA ILE A 9 -10.62 6.73 -7.41
C ILE A 9 -9.84 8.02 -7.12
N VAL A 10 -9.21 8.06 -5.95
CA VAL A 10 -8.45 9.22 -5.46
C VAL A 10 -6.99 9.14 -5.88
N ASP A 11 -6.38 7.95 -5.78
CA ASP A 11 -4.96 7.73 -6.09
C ASP A 11 -4.71 6.29 -6.59
N VAL A 12 -3.66 6.13 -7.41
CA VAL A 12 -3.16 4.82 -7.84
C VAL A 12 -1.65 4.82 -7.71
N ARG A 13 -1.11 3.86 -6.95
CA ARG A 13 0.33 3.69 -6.74
C ARG A 13 0.80 2.31 -7.16
N GLY A 14 2.08 2.24 -7.52
CA GLY A 14 2.71 0.97 -7.90
C GLY A 14 2.22 0.42 -9.23
N GLY A 15 2.46 -0.88 -9.42
CA GLY A 15 2.32 -1.54 -10.71
C GLY A 15 3.39 -1.11 -11.70
N SER A 16 3.55 -1.85 -12.79
CA SER A 16 4.60 -1.60 -13.79
C SER A 16 4.49 -0.22 -14.44
N ALA A 17 3.29 0.25 -14.71
CA ALA A 17 3.04 1.55 -15.32
C ALA A 17 3.23 2.71 -14.33
N GLY A 18 2.78 2.55 -13.07
CA GLY A 18 2.93 3.56 -12.02
C GLY A 18 4.39 3.80 -11.64
N VAL A 19 5.17 2.75 -11.45
CA VAL A 19 6.61 2.84 -11.19
C VAL A 19 7.34 3.52 -12.35
N ALA A 20 7.04 3.15 -13.61
CA ALA A 20 7.63 3.79 -14.77
C ALA A 20 7.28 5.28 -14.87
N ALA A 21 6.04 5.66 -14.54
CA ALA A 21 5.60 7.06 -14.52
C ALA A 21 6.30 7.87 -13.42
N SER A 22 6.49 7.30 -12.23
CA SER A 22 7.21 7.91 -11.11
C SER A 22 8.67 8.18 -11.47
N TYR A 23 9.37 7.25 -12.10
CA TYR A 23 10.74 7.46 -12.58
C TYR A 23 10.82 8.51 -13.70
N ALA A 24 9.85 8.54 -14.61
CA ALA A 24 9.78 9.56 -15.65
C ALA A 24 9.57 10.97 -15.05
N ALA A 25 8.70 11.12 -14.05
CA ALA A 25 8.48 12.37 -13.34
C ALA A 25 9.74 12.84 -12.58
N ALA A 26 10.43 11.93 -11.91
CA ALA A 26 11.67 12.23 -11.20
C ALA A 26 12.78 12.64 -12.19
N ARG A 27 12.91 11.99 -13.36
CA ARG A 27 13.84 12.42 -14.43
C ARG A 27 13.49 13.80 -14.95
N ALA A 28 12.20 14.11 -15.16
CA ALA A 28 11.77 15.45 -15.57
C ALA A 28 12.12 16.51 -14.52
N LEU A 29 12.03 16.21 -13.22
CA LEU A 29 12.48 17.09 -12.14
C LEU A 29 13.99 17.35 -12.23
N ALA A 30 14.81 16.34 -12.48
CA ALA A 30 16.25 16.51 -12.68
C ALA A 30 16.57 17.41 -13.88
N GLU A 31 15.80 17.35 -14.96
CA GLU A 31 15.92 18.27 -16.11
C GLU A 31 15.57 19.72 -15.73
N VAL A 32 14.58 19.94 -14.87
CA VAL A 32 14.26 21.28 -14.33
C VAL A 32 15.40 21.84 -13.50
N PHE A 33 16.05 21.00 -12.71
CA PHE A 33 17.24 21.38 -11.91
C PHE A 33 18.41 21.77 -12.81
N ASP A 34 18.74 20.97 -13.81
CA ASP A 34 19.78 21.31 -14.81
C ASP A 34 19.48 22.62 -15.53
N GLY A 35 18.24 22.76 -16.04
CA GLY A 35 17.80 23.99 -16.73
C GLY A 35 17.84 25.23 -15.81
N THR A 36 17.69 25.06 -14.51
CA THR A 36 17.84 26.14 -13.53
C THR A 36 19.31 26.49 -13.34
N GLY A 37 20.20 25.49 -13.22
CA GLY A 37 21.64 25.69 -13.20
C GLY A 37 22.16 26.42 -14.43
N ASP A 38 21.68 26.04 -15.64
CA ASP A 38 22.03 26.69 -16.90
C ASP A 38 21.61 28.18 -16.93
N ARG A 39 20.41 28.50 -16.47
CA ARG A 39 19.91 29.88 -16.38
C ARG A 39 20.75 30.71 -15.42
N LEU A 40 21.12 30.18 -14.27
CA LEU A 40 21.98 30.86 -13.30
C LEU A 40 23.38 31.14 -13.88
N ARG A 41 23.95 30.18 -14.63
CA ARG A 41 25.23 30.42 -15.36
C ARG A 41 25.08 31.49 -16.41
N GLY A 42 23.99 31.51 -17.14
CA GLY A 42 23.66 32.58 -18.09
C GLY A 42 23.61 33.97 -17.42
N MET A 43 22.95 34.07 -16.26
CA MET A 43 22.90 35.31 -15.47
C MET A 43 24.30 35.71 -15.00
N GLY A 44 25.14 34.76 -14.57
CA GLY A 44 26.54 35.03 -14.23
C GLY A 44 27.34 35.58 -15.39
N ALA A 45 27.18 35.00 -16.59
CA ALA A 45 27.84 35.47 -17.80
C ALA A 45 27.38 36.88 -18.21
N GLU A 46 26.09 37.17 -18.06
CA GLU A 46 25.50 38.49 -18.34
C GLU A 46 26.05 39.54 -17.38
N GLY A 47 26.12 39.24 -16.09
CA GLY A 47 26.70 40.12 -15.09
C GLY A 47 28.19 40.47 -15.44
N LEU A 48 28.97 39.50 -15.92
CA LEU A 48 30.32 39.72 -16.38
C LEU A 48 30.42 40.60 -17.65
N ARG A 49 29.36 40.61 -18.49
CA ARG A 49 29.27 41.53 -19.63
C ARG A 49 29.02 42.95 -19.21
N VAL A 50 28.21 43.20 -18.17
CA VAL A 50 28.01 44.55 -17.59
C VAL A 50 29.30 45.16 -17.16
N MET A 51 30.26 44.39 -16.65
CA MET A 51 31.59 44.91 -16.27
C MET A 51 32.44 45.35 -17.46
N ARG A 52 32.08 45.01 -18.69
CA ARG A 52 32.73 45.44 -19.92
C ARG A 52 31.95 46.50 -20.65
N ASP A 53 30.89 47.00 -20.04
CA ASP A 53 30.09 48.05 -20.62
C ASP A 53 30.92 49.35 -20.73
N PRO A 54 31.00 50.01 -21.92
CA PRO A 54 31.77 51.20 -22.12
C PRO A 54 31.37 52.35 -21.19
N ASP A 55 30.05 52.49 -20.89
CA ASP A 55 29.56 53.55 -20.03
C ASP A 55 29.99 53.36 -18.58
N LEU A 56 30.07 52.10 -18.11
CA LEU A 56 30.63 51.78 -16.80
C LEU A 56 32.11 52.11 -16.74
N LEU A 57 32.86 51.76 -17.77
CA LEU A 57 34.31 52.03 -17.86
C LEU A 57 34.59 53.51 -17.89
N GLU A 58 33.79 54.32 -18.66
CA GLU A 58 33.91 55.78 -18.67
C GLU A 58 33.57 56.40 -17.31
N SER A 59 32.58 55.84 -16.59
CA SER A 59 32.23 56.28 -15.25
C SER A 59 33.35 56.15 -14.24
N GLY A 60 34.25 55.21 -14.46
CA GLY A 60 35.45 54.99 -13.66
C GLY A 60 36.41 56.20 -13.68
N LEU A 61 36.42 56.95 -14.76
CA LEU A 61 37.21 58.18 -14.87
C LEU A 61 36.59 59.33 -14.11
N LEU A 62 35.25 59.37 -14.03
CA LEU A 62 34.49 60.44 -13.38
C LEU A 62 34.28 60.23 -11.89
N CYS A 63 34.03 58.98 -11.50
CA CYS A 63 33.70 58.57 -10.14
C CYS A 63 34.34 57.23 -9.77
N PRO A 64 35.65 57.12 -9.61
CA PRO A 64 36.40 55.83 -9.47
C PRO A 64 35.95 55.00 -8.25
N GLY A 65 35.58 55.65 -7.14
CA GLY A 65 35.12 54.94 -5.95
C GLY A 65 33.75 54.25 -6.13
N SER A 66 32.80 54.91 -6.85
CA SER A 66 31.50 54.32 -7.15
C SER A 66 31.62 53.20 -8.20
N CYS A 67 32.46 53.39 -9.19
CA CYS A 67 32.74 52.35 -10.19
C CYS A 67 33.30 51.08 -9.55
N ALA A 68 34.33 51.21 -8.73
CA ALA A 68 34.94 50.07 -8.00
C ALA A 68 33.93 49.39 -7.07
N ALA A 69 33.03 50.13 -6.43
CA ALA A 69 31.98 49.55 -5.60
C ALA A 69 30.92 48.75 -6.43
N ALA A 70 30.55 49.27 -7.60
CA ALA A 70 29.65 48.58 -8.53
C ALA A 70 30.29 47.31 -9.09
N GLU A 71 31.55 47.39 -9.52
CA GLU A 71 32.29 46.19 -9.98
C GLU A 71 32.38 45.09 -8.90
N ALA A 72 32.72 45.49 -7.65
CA ALA A 72 32.78 44.58 -6.53
C ALA A 72 31.42 43.92 -6.23
N ALA A 73 30.33 44.69 -6.33
CA ALA A 73 28.95 44.18 -6.16
C ALA A 73 28.55 43.17 -7.26
N VAL A 74 28.87 43.49 -8.52
CA VAL A 74 28.62 42.55 -9.65
C VAL A 74 29.44 41.27 -9.49
N LEU A 75 30.73 41.38 -9.15
CA LEU A 75 31.59 40.21 -8.90
C LEU A 75 31.06 39.34 -7.74
N ALA A 76 30.63 39.97 -6.65
CA ALA A 76 30.07 39.26 -5.53
C ALA A 76 28.73 38.51 -5.91
N ALA A 77 27.87 39.19 -6.66
CA ALA A 77 26.60 38.63 -7.09
C ALA A 77 26.75 37.51 -8.16
N THR A 78 27.77 37.58 -9.01
CA THR A 78 27.97 36.61 -10.09
C THR A 78 28.91 35.48 -9.69
N GLY A 79 30.16 35.78 -9.31
CA GLY A 79 31.22 34.81 -9.08
C GLY A 79 31.61 34.63 -7.61
N GLY A 80 30.98 35.34 -6.68
CA GLY A 80 31.22 35.19 -5.25
C GLY A 80 30.73 33.85 -4.68
N PRO A 81 31.12 33.51 -3.43
CA PRO A 81 30.77 32.25 -2.82
C PRO A 81 29.25 32.06 -2.62
N HIS A 82 28.46 33.12 -2.68
CA HIS A 82 27.00 33.14 -2.66
C HIS A 82 26.41 33.73 -3.96
N GLY A 83 27.22 33.82 -5.00
CA GLY A 83 26.80 34.32 -6.31
C GLY A 83 26.04 33.26 -7.13
N VAL A 84 25.42 33.72 -8.21
CA VAL A 84 24.56 32.85 -9.06
C VAL A 84 25.35 31.70 -9.70
N VAL A 85 26.65 31.84 -9.94
CA VAL A 85 27.49 30.75 -10.46
C VAL A 85 27.71 29.66 -9.38
N ALA A 86 27.92 30.04 -8.12
CA ALA A 86 28.03 29.09 -7.03
C ALA A 86 26.69 28.37 -6.80
N ALA A 87 25.55 29.10 -6.87
CA ALA A 87 24.21 28.50 -6.79
C ALA A 87 23.93 27.52 -7.93
N SER A 88 24.42 27.78 -9.16
CA SER A 88 24.22 26.88 -10.31
C SER A 88 24.80 25.48 -10.06
N PHE A 89 25.96 25.39 -9.39
CA PHE A 89 26.58 24.10 -9.03
C PHE A 89 25.73 23.31 -8.01
N GLY A 90 25.02 24.01 -7.10
CA GLY A 90 24.07 23.36 -6.19
C GLY A 90 22.94 22.66 -6.95
N TRP A 91 22.29 23.36 -7.87
CA TRP A 91 21.22 22.79 -8.69
C TRP A 91 21.67 21.63 -9.58
N GLU A 92 22.88 21.70 -10.12
CA GLU A 92 23.46 20.58 -10.87
C GLU A 92 23.76 19.37 -9.99
N ALA A 93 24.26 19.60 -8.78
CA ALA A 93 24.50 18.54 -7.81
C ALA A 93 23.18 17.85 -7.42
N ASP A 94 22.11 18.61 -7.23
CA ASP A 94 20.78 18.08 -6.95
C ASP A 94 20.24 17.26 -8.14
N ALA A 95 20.41 17.74 -9.39
CA ALA A 95 20.02 16.99 -10.58
C ALA A 95 20.77 15.64 -10.69
N ILE A 96 22.06 15.63 -10.39
CA ILE A 96 22.90 14.41 -10.35
C ILE A 96 22.42 13.49 -9.23
N ALA A 97 22.13 14.03 -8.05
CA ALA A 97 21.65 13.25 -6.91
C ALA A 97 20.33 12.54 -7.23
N VAL A 98 19.36 13.24 -7.84
CA VAL A 98 18.08 12.65 -8.26
C VAL A 98 18.30 11.53 -9.29
N ARG A 99 19.12 11.76 -10.34
CA ARG A 99 19.42 10.70 -11.32
C ARG A 99 20.11 9.49 -10.70
N THR A 100 21.06 9.72 -9.81
CA THR A 100 21.75 8.63 -9.12
C THR A 100 20.80 7.85 -8.22
N ALA A 101 19.89 8.54 -7.53
CA ALA A 101 18.85 7.87 -6.73
C ALA A 101 17.95 6.98 -7.61
N ILE A 102 17.49 7.48 -8.77
CA ILE A 102 16.70 6.69 -9.71
C ILE A 102 17.48 5.46 -10.19
N GLU A 103 18.74 5.64 -10.61
CA GLU A 103 19.60 4.53 -11.05
C GLU A 103 19.82 3.49 -9.94
N CYS A 104 19.96 3.95 -8.69
CA CYS A 104 20.06 3.05 -7.53
C CYS A 104 18.74 2.31 -7.27
N LEU A 105 17.60 2.98 -7.39
CA LEU A 105 16.28 2.39 -7.22
C LEU A 105 15.96 1.37 -8.33
N GLU A 106 16.33 1.66 -9.58
CA GLU A 106 16.19 0.73 -10.70
C GLU A 106 17.07 -0.53 -10.56
N VAL A 107 18.13 -0.48 -9.77
CA VAL A 107 19.09 -1.60 -9.57
C VAL A 107 18.85 -2.33 -8.24
N ALA A 108 18.25 -1.66 -7.25
CA ALA A 108 18.18 -2.14 -5.87
C ALA A 108 16.73 -2.01 -5.33
N ASP A 109 15.87 -2.91 -5.74
CA ASP A 109 14.44 -2.93 -5.40
C ASP A 109 14.16 -3.00 -3.88
N ASP A 110 15.11 -3.46 -3.03
CA ASP A 110 14.85 -3.76 -1.62
C ASP A 110 15.65 -2.95 -0.57
N SER A 111 16.70 -2.23 -0.96
CA SER A 111 17.67 -1.72 0.05
C SER A 111 17.51 -0.23 0.41
N VAL A 112 16.81 0.57 -0.37
CA VAL A 112 16.75 2.05 -0.22
C VAL A 112 15.55 2.49 0.62
N ARG A 113 14.56 1.64 0.78
CA ARG A 113 13.33 1.87 1.56
C ARG A 113 13.63 2.32 3.01
N PHE A 114 14.63 1.72 3.64
CA PHE A 114 15.02 1.99 5.03
C PHE A 114 15.55 3.41 5.32
N ALA A 115 16.02 4.13 4.31
CA ALA A 115 16.67 5.43 4.54
C ALA A 115 15.70 6.61 4.58
N ILE A 116 14.53 6.51 3.94
CA ILE A 116 13.53 7.59 3.86
C ILE A 116 12.63 7.58 5.10
N GLU A 117 12.34 6.42 5.65
CA GLU A 117 11.48 6.21 6.84
C GLU A 117 11.99 6.87 8.14
N GLY A 118 13.27 7.23 8.19
CA GLY A 118 13.89 7.86 9.38
C GLY A 118 13.54 9.33 9.61
N LEU A 119 12.99 10.03 8.61
CA LEU A 119 12.70 11.46 8.69
C LEU A 119 11.30 11.77 9.27
N ASP A 120 10.32 10.91 9.03
CA ASP A 120 8.93 11.12 9.48
C ASP A 120 8.77 10.91 11.00
N ARG A 121 9.53 9.98 11.60
CA ARG A 121 9.51 9.72 13.05
C ARG A 121 9.74 10.94 13.94
N GLN A 122 10.50 11.93 13.47
CA GLN A 122 10.77 13.13 14.28
C GLN A 122 9.58 14.10 14.32
N LEU A 123 8.72 14.10 13.31
CA LEU A 123 7.55 14.99 13.24
C LEU A 123 6.43 14.50 14.17
N VAL A 124 6.22 13.21 14.27
CA VAL A 124 5.16 12.57 15.07
C VAL A 124 5.41 12.72 16.56
N LEU A 125 6.67 12.61 17.01
CA LEU A 125 7.04 12.82 18.42
C LEU A 125 6.73 14.25 18.91
N ALA A 126 6.66 15.23 18.00
CA ALA A 126 6.35 16.61 18.31
C ALA A 126 4.84 16.89 18.45
N LEU A 127 3.99 16.09 17.81
CA LEU A 127 2.54 16.30 17.73
C LEU A 127 1.72 15.37 18.67
N GLY A 128 2.34 14.30 19.19
CA GLY A 128 1.68 13.22 19.92
C GLY A 128 0.79 13.61 21.13
N PRO A 129 1.17 14.54 22.02
CA PRO A 129 0.36 14.82 23.20
C PRO A 129 -0.95 15.56 22.93
N LEU A 130 -1.04 16.33 21.84
CA LEU A 130 -2.23 17.12 21.48
C LEU A 130 -3.31 16.26 20.81
N ASN A 131 -2.89 15.23 20.07
CA ASN A 131 -3.79 14.39 19.28
C ASN A 131 -4.44 13.29 20.12
N ALA A 132 -3.73 12.73 21.12
CA ALA A 132 -4.25 11.64 21.96
C ALA A 132 -5.54 12.00 22.75
N ALA A 133 -5.66 13.26 23.20
CA ALA A 133 -6.86 13.71 23.91
C ALA A 133 -8.07 13.86 22.96
N THR A 134 -7.86 14.30 21.74
CA THR A 134 -8.91 14.46 20.71
C THR A 134 -9.41 13.09 20.27
N ILE A 135 -8.51 12.18 19.94
CA ILE A 135 -8.84 10.80 19.53
C ILE A 135 -9.59 10.03 20.64
N ALA A 136 -9.21 10.24 21.91
CA ALA A 136 -9.88 9.58 23.02
C ALA A 136 -11.33 10.09 23.26
N THR A 137 -11.66 11.30 22.78
CA THR A 137 -12.98 11.92 22.93
C THR A 137 -13.83 11.79 21.66
N ASP A 138 -13.21 11.69 20.50
CA ASP A 138 -13.84 11.59 19.19
C ASP A 138 -12.93 10.77 18.27
N PRO A 139 -13.05 9.43 18.27
CA PRO A 139 -12.21 8.57 17.43
C PRO A 139 -12.46 8.75 15.93
N ASP A 140 -13.65 9.21 15.53
CA ASP A 140 -14.00 9.39 14.12
C ASP A 140 -13.19 10.51 13.44
N VAL A 141 -12.46 11.34 14.19
CA VAL A 141 -11.49 12.29 13.65
C VAL A 141 -10.41 11.60 12.78
N LEU A 142 -10.13 10.33 13.03
CA LEU A 142 -9.16 9.55 12.24
C LEU A 142 -9.66 9.31 10.81
N THR A 143 -10.96 9.14 10.61
CA THR A 143 -11.55 8.96 9.28
C THR A 143 -11.58 10.25 8.47
N GLU A 144 -11.62 11.40 9.15
CA GLU A 144 -11.62 12.73 8.51
C GLU A 144 -10.21 13.19 8.08
N HIS A 145 -9.17 12.51 8.56
CA HIS A 145 -7.77 12.86 8.32
C HIS A 145 -6.95 11.65 7.83
N PRO A 146 -7.08 11.27 6.56
CA PRO A 146 -6.33 10.16 5.96
C PRO A 146 -4.82 10.32 6.17
N GLY A 147 -4.14 9.21 6.50
CA GLY A 147 -2.72 9.17 6.84
C GLY A 147 -2.39 9.57 8.29
N LEU A 148 -3.36 10.07 9.08
CA LEU A 148 -3.10 10.41 10.48
C LEU A 148 -2.84 9.16 11.32
N THR A 149 -3.59 8.09 11.10
CA THR A 149 -3.40 6.81 11.80
C THR A 149 -2.04 6.22 11.49
N GLU A 150 -1.62 6.19 10.23
CA GLU A 150 -0.30 5.73 9.79
C GLU A 150 0.82 6.44 10.57
N HIS A 151 0.81 7.78 10.60
CA HIS A 151 1.79 8.57 11.33
C HIS A 151 1.79 8.30 12.85
N LEU A 152 0.61 8.11 13.44
CA LEU A 152 0.51 7.79 14.87
C LEU A 152 1.06 6.41 15.18
N VAL A 153 0.75 5.42 14.35
CA VAL A 153 1.21 4.03 14.52
C VAL A 153 2.72 3.95 14.32
N ASP A 154 3.30 4.60 13.28
CA ASP A 154 4.76 4.66 13.12
C ASP A 154 5.44 5.33 14.32
N GLY A 155 4.90 6.45 14.79
CA GLY A 155 5.41 7.14 15.99
C GLY A 155 5.36 6.31 17.27
N LEU A 156 4.43 5.36 17.38
CA LEU A 156 4.33 4.40 18.50
C LEU A 156 5.20 3.16 18.30
N GLY A 157 5.89 3.04 17.17
CA GLY A 157 6.76 1.91 16.85
C GLY A 157 6.09 0.78 16.07
N GLY A 158 4.93 1.03 15.46
CA GLY A 158 4.26 0.18 14.48
C GLY A 158 4.31 -1.33 14.78
N PRO A 159 4.87 -2.14 13.88
CA PRO A 159 4.95 -3.60 14.03
C PRO A 159 5.65 -4.07 15.30
N PHE A 160 6.62 -3.29 15.81
CA PHE A 160 7.29 -3.64 17.09
C PHE A 160 6.31 -3.57 18.26
N SER A 161 5.48 -2.52 18.31
CA SER A 161 4.47 -2.38 19.37
C SER A 161 3.37 -3.43 19.27
N ALA A 162 2.91 -3.76 18.06
CA ALA A 162 1.98 -4.86 17.82
C ALA A 162 2.55 -6.18 18.31
N GLY A 163 3.80 -6.52 17.96
CA GLY A 163 4.48 -7.73 18.42
C GLY A 163 4.71 -7.78 19.94
N LEU A 164 4.86 -6.63 20.62
CA LEU A 164 4.95 -6.58 22.06
C LEU A 164 3.57 -6.82 22.72
N LEU A 165 2.51 -6.27 22.13
CA LEU A 165 1.15 -6.48 22.63
C LEU A 165 0.68 -7.92 22.42
N SER A 166 1.02 -8.55 21.28
CA SER A 166 0.66 -9.95 21.05
C SER A 166 1.28 -10.91 22.10
N MET A 167 2.41 -10.54 22.68
CA MET A 167 3.01 -11.34 23.77
C MET A 167 2.18 -11.41 25.05
N LEU A 168 1.14 -10.58 25.19
CA LEU A 168 0.18 -10.67 26.29
C LEU A 168 -0.81 -11.82 26.12
N TYR A 169 -0.94 -12.33 24.89
CA TYR A 169 -1.71 -13.52 24.54
C TYR A 169 -0.87 -14.78 24.76
N GLY A 170 -1.46 -15.94 24.70
CA GLY A 170 -0.77 -17.20 25.04
C GLY A 170 0.18 -17.76 23.97
N GLY A 171 0.25 -17.11 22.82
CA GLY A 171 0.96 -17.54 21.63
C GLY A 171 0.03 -18.19 20.59
N PRO A 172 0.46 -18.28 19.32
CA PRO A 172 -0.42 -18.54 18.17
C PRO A 172 -1.15 -19.88 18.19
N GLY A 173 -0.78 -20.82 19.07
CA GLY A 173 -1.39 -22.15 19.11
C GLY A 173 -1.06 -22.99 17.87
N ARG A 174 -1.92 -23.98 17.59
CA ARG A 174 -1.81 -24.83 16.39
C ARG A 174 -3.13 -24.79 15.63
N PRO A 175 -3.11 -24.70 14.29
CA PRO A 175 -4.34 -24.76 13.53
C PRO A 175 -4.98 -26.15 13.60
N VAL A 176 -6.29 -26.15 13.62
CA VAL A 176 -7.12 -27.33 13.39
C VAL A 176 -8.06 -26.98 12.25
N VAL A 177 -7.90 -27.65 11.12
CA VAL A 177 -8.71 -27.39 9.92
C VAL A 177 -9.73 -28.52 9.73
N ALA A 178 -10.99 -28.17 9.53
CA ALA A 178 -12.05 -29.14 9.30
C ALA A 178 -12.99 -28.63 8.19
N PRO A 179 -13.58 -29.54 7.37
CA PRO A 179 -14.65 -29.14 6.45
C PRO A 179 -15.83 -28.55 7.23
N TYR A 180 -16.38 -27.44 6.73
CA TYR A 180 -17.54 -26.78 7.31
C TYR A 180 -18.76 -26.94 6.37
N PRO A 181 -19.93 -27.34 6.87
CA PRO A 181 -21.10 -27.61 6.03
C PRO A 181 -21.84 -26.31 5.66
N ALA A 182 -21.26 -25.51 4.80
CA ALA A 182 -21.92 -24.35 4.21
C ALA A 182 -22.19 -24.56 2.72
N VAL A 183 -23.20 -23.88 2.20
CA VAL A 183 -23.52 -23.84 0.77
C VAL A 183 -23.44 -22.38 0.33
N LEU A 184 -22.41 -22.08 -0.45
CA LEU A 184 -22.17 -20.77 -1.03
C LEU A 184 -22.41 -20.78 -2.54
N GLY A 185 -22.45 -19.59 -3.12
CA GLY A 185 -22.56 -19.42 -4.56
C GLY A 185 -21.42 -20.13 -5.32
N THR A 186 -21.74 -20.73 -6.47
CA THR A 186 -20.75 -21.39 -7.35
C THR A 186 -20.73 -20.73 -8.73
N ALA A 187 -20.96 -19.42 -8.79
CA ALA A 187 -20.77 -18.65 -9.99
C ALA A 187 -19.27 -18.33 -10.14
N ARG A 188 -18.75 -18.41 -11.38
CA ARG A 188 -17.40 -17.89 -11.65
C ARG A 188 -17.44 -16.37 -11.60
N PRO A 189 -16.56 -15.71 -10.84
CA PRO A 189 -16.49 -14.26 -10.82
C PRO A 189 -16.09 -13.72 -12.20
N ALA A 190 -16.76 -12.66 -12.65
CA ALA A 190 -16.47 -12.00 -13.92
C ALA A 190 -15.76 -10.66 -13.75
N SER A 191 -15.70 -10.14 -12.51
CA SER A 191 -15.17 -8.82 -12.16
C SER A 191 -14.50 -8.87 -10.78
N VAL A 192 -13.72 -7.83 -10.44
CA VAL A 192 -13.17 -7.66 -9.09
C VAL A 192 -14.29 -7.45 -8.07
N ARG A 193 -15.37 -6.77 -8.49
CA ARG A 193 -16.54 -6.60 -7.65
C ARG A 193 -17.17 -7.95 -7.31
N ASP A 194 -17.34 -8.86 -8.26
CA ASP A 194 -17.88 -10.21 -7.99
C ASP A 194 -17.01 -10.98 -6.98
N LEU A 195 -15.68 -10.77 -7.00
CA LEU A 195 -14.78 -11.38 -6.02
C LEU A 195 -15.05 -10.85 -4.60
N LEU A 196 -15.25 -9.54 -4.43
CA LEU A 196 -15.52 -8.97 -3.11
C LEU A 196 -16.94 -9.26 -2.63
N GLU A 197 -17.95 -9.23 -3.50
CA GLU A 197 -19.32 -9.67 -3.17
C GLU A 197 -19.32 -11.12 -2.67
N HIS A 198 -18.57 -12.02 -3.31
CA HIS A 198 -18.46 -13.40 -2.86
C HIS A 198 -17.66 -13.54 -1.56
N LEU A 199 -16.61 -12.76 -1.36
CA LEU A 199 -15.88 -12.69 -0.08
C LEU A 199 -16.81 -12.26 1.07
N HIS A 200 -17.72 -11.32 0.81
CA HIS A 200 -18.74 -10.88 1.76
C HIS A 200 -19.71 -12.01 2.10
N GLU A 201 -20.17 -12.80 1.09
CA GLU A 201 -20.99 -14.00 1.34
C GLU A 201 -20.27 -15.01 2.27
N VAL A 202 -18.95 -15.18 2.12
CA VAL A 202 -18.15 -16.04 3.02
C VAL A 202 -18.08 -15.45 4.43
N ALA A 203 -17.90 -14.12 4.54
CA ALA A 203 -17.87 -13.42 5.80
C ALA A 203 -19.19 -13.50 6.57
N ASP A 204 -20.31 -13.49 5.86
CA ASP A 204 -21.66 -13.62 6.45
C ASP A 204 -21.92 -14.97 7.16
N LEU A 205 -21.07 -15.99 6.91
CA LEU A 205 -21.11 -17.25 7.67
C LEU A 205 -20.73 -17.06 9.14
N SER A 206 -19.88 -16.07 9.44
CA SER A 206 -19.29 -15.80 10.74
C SER A 206 -19.48 -14.32 11.12
N GLY A 207 -18.53 -13.72 11.81
CA GLY A 207 -18.55 -12.28 12.10
C GLY A 207 -19.47 -11.89 13.25
N ARG A 208 -19.81 -12.84 14.12
CA ARG A 208 -20.51 -12.60 15.38
C ARG A 208 -19.73 -13.23 16.52
N PRO A 209 -19.62 -12.56 17.65
CA PRO A 209 -19.05 -13.19 18.84
C PRO A 209 -19.69 -14.56 19.11
N ASP A 210 -18.91 -15.57 19.43
CA ASP A 210 -19.35 -16.94 19.69
C ASP A 210 -20.04 -17.64 18.49
N SER A 211 -19.88 -17.18 17.27
CA SER A 211 -20.44 -17.88 16.10
C SER A 211 -19.76 -19.24 15.92
N PRO A 212 -20.53 -20.33 15.75
CA PRO A 212 -19.93 -21.64 15.46
C PRO A 212 -19.25 -21.70 14.09
N ALA A 213 -19.39 -20.68 13.26
CA ALA A 213 -18.77 -20.56 11.95
C ALA A 213 -17.54 -19.66 11.93
N ASN A 214 -17.11 -19.11 13.07
CA ASN A 214 -15.88 -18.30 13.14
C ASN A 214 -14.69 -19.11 12.63
N GLY A 215 -13.75 -18.42 11.96
CA GLY A 215 -12.61 -19.04 11.32
C GLY A 215 -12.91 -19.72 9.97
N THR A 216 -14.10 -19.54 9.38
CA THR A 216 -14.41 -20.12 8.06
C THR A 216 -13.67 -19.40 6.93
N VAL A 217 -13.22 -20.21 5.97
CA VAL A 217 -12.59 -19.79 4.70
C VAL A 217 -13.16 -20.66 3.58
N GLU A 218 -13.16 -20.16 2.34
CA GLU A 218 -13.64 -20.93 1.20
C GLU A 218 -12.55 -21.10 0.15
N VAL A 219 -12.52 -22.28 -0.46
CA VAL A 219 -11.76 -22.60 -1.67
C VAL A 219 -12.73 -22.90 -2.80
N GLN A 220 -12.77 -22.04 -3.80
CA GLN A 220 -13.41 -22.33 -5.07
C GLN A 220 -12.43 -22.97 -6.05
N THR A 221 -12.87 -24.01 -6.75
CA THR A 221 -12.13 -24.60 -7.86
C THR A 221 -12.89 -24.36 -9.15
N ILE A 222 -12.23 -23.68 -10.09
CA ILE A 222 -12.72 -23.40 -11.43
C ILE A 222 -12.09 -24.41 -12.39
N SER A 223 -12.93 -25.18 -13.09
CA SER A 223 -12.50 -26.14 -14.09
C SER A 223 -13.05 -25.76 -15.46
N ASP A 224 -12.17 -25.43 -16.38
CA ASP A 224 -12.54 -25.06 -17.74
C ASP A 224 -12.71 -26.29 -18.65
N PRO A 225 -13.50 -26.17 -19.75
CA PRO A 225 -13.74 -27.28 -20.67
C PRO A 225 -12.48 -27.83 -21.36
N ASP A 226 -11.40 -27.06 -21.42
CA ASP A 226 -10.09 -27.47 -21.95
C ASP A 226 -9.24 -28.24 -20.95
N GLY A 227 -9.73 -28.40 -19.72
CA GLY A 227 -9.06 -29.11 -18.64
C GLY A 227 -8.18 -28.24 -17.75
N ALA A 228 -8.11 -26.93 -17.97
CA ALA A 228 -7.40 -26.02 -17.07
C ALA A 228 -8.14 -25.91 -15.73
N VAL A 229 -7.39 -25.99 -14.63
CA VAL A 229 -7.90 -25.90 -13.27
C VAL A 229 -7.18 -24.74 -12.55
N ARG A 230 -7.94 -23.98 -11.80
CA ARG A 230 -7.45 -22.86 -10.95
C ARG A 230 -8.31 -22.70 -9.72
N HIS A 231 -7.78 -22.00 -8.73
CA HIS A 231 -8.44 -21.90 -7.43
C HIS A 231 -8.53 -20.45 -6.97
N VAL A 232 -9.64 -20.12 -6.33
CA VAL A 232 -9.81 -18.85 -5.62
C VAL A 232 -10.04 -19.15 -4.15
N LEU A 233 -9.19 -18.60 -3.29
CA LEU A 233 -9.30 -18.70 -1.85
C LEU A 233 -9.84 -17.39 -1.29
N TYR A 234 -10.92 -17.45 -0.53
CA TYR A 234 -11.57 -16.30 0.09
C TYR A 234 -11.31 -16.29 1.60
N LEU A 235 -10.71 -15.20 2.06
CA LEU A 235 -10.26 -15.00 3.43
C LEU A 235 -10.96 -13.77 4.05
N PRO A 236 -12.06 -13.96 4.79
CA PRO A 236 -12.69 -12.86 5.52
C PRO A 236 -11.80 -12.24 6.58
N GLY A 237 -12.20 -11.05 7.06
CA GLY A 237 -11.55 -10.32 8.13
C GLY A 237 -11.74 -10.92 9.51
N THR A 238 -11.36 -10.16 10.54
CA THR A 238 -11.42 -10.54 11.96
C THR A 238 -12.84 -10.85 12.41
N ASP A 239 -13.03 -11.97 13.08
CA ASP A 239 -14.32 -12.41 13.62
C ASP A 239 -14.57 -11.84 15.02
N ASP A 240 -13.51 -11.76 15.84
CA ASP A 240 -13.61 -11.40 17.25
C ASP A 240 -12.40 -10.57 17.73
N PHE A 241 -12.66 -9.61 18.61
CA PHE A 241 -11.66 -8.75 19.24
C PHE A 241 -11.45 -9.12 20.71
N ASN A 242 -11.29 -10.41 21.00
CA ASN A 242 -11.11 -10.94 22.33
C ASN A 242 -9.89 -10.37 23.05
N ALA A 243 -10.08 -10.04 24.32
CA ALA A 243 -8.97 -9.61 25.18
C ALA A 243 -8.07 -10.81 25.55
N PRO A 244 -6.79 -10.58 25.95
CA PRO A 244 -5.84 -11.66 26.27
C PRO A 244 -6.30 -12.66 27.34
N TRP A 245 -7.25 -12.29 28.16
CA TRP A 245 -7.81 -13.12 29.24
C TRP A 245 -9.13 -13.83 28.87
N ASP A 246 -9.60 -13.63 27.64
CA ASP A 246 -10.87 -14.17 27.14
C ASP A 246 -10.68 -14.82 25.75
N GLN A 247 -9.56 -15.52 25.60
CA GLN A 247 -9.22 -16.23 24.38
C GLN A 247 -10.05 -17.51 24.21
N ASP A 248 -10.47 -17.78 23.02
CA ASP A 248 -11.15 -18.99 22.61
C ASP A 248 -10.39 -19.75 21.48
N ALA A 249 -11.09 -20.54 20.70
CA ALA A 249 -10.50 -21.33 19.61
C ALA A 249 -10.49 -20.59 18.26
N ASP A 250 -10.97 -19.36 18.19
CA ASP A 250 -10.97 -18.59 16.96
C ASP A 250 -9.55 -18.20 16.56
N VAL A 251 -9.26 -18.22 15.26
CA VAL A 251 -7.97 -17.83 14.69
C VAL A 251 -8.04 -16.48 14.00
N ARG A 252 -9.24 -15.92 13.76
CA ARG A 252 -9.42 -14.60 13.19
C ARG A 252 -9.76 -13.60 14.30
N ASP A 253 -8.83 -13.47 15.24
CA ASP A 253 -8.94 -12.68 16.46
C ASP A 253 -7.87 -11.59 16.56
N LEU A 254 -7.98 -10.73 17.56
CA LEU A 254 -7.05 -9.63 17.79
C LEU A 254 -5.60 -10.10 18.00
N GLU A 255 -5.35 -11.29 18.56
CA GLU A 255 -3.98 -11.83 18.66
C GLU A 255 -3.36 -12.01 17.28
N THR A 256 -4.12 -12.62 16.36
CA THR A 256 -3.69 -12.87 14.98
C THR A 256 -3.51 -11.56 14.21
N ASP A 257 -4.36 -10.55 14.43
CA ASP A 257 -4.15 -9.21 13.87
C ASP A 257 -2.80 -8.62 14.30
N LEU A 258 -2.50 -8.67 15.60
CA LEU A 258 -1.25 -8.15 16.15
C LEU A 258 -0.02 -8.93 15.65
N ASP A 259 -0.10 -10.25 15.57
CA ASP A 259 0.98 -11.08 15.03
C ASP A 259 1.20 -10.83 13.54
N SER A 260 0.12 -10.68 12.76
CA SER A 260 0.18 -10.38 11.32
C SER A 260 0.82 -9.01 11.05
N VAL A 261 0.40 -7.94 11.76
CA VAL A 261 1.03 -6.60 11.68
C VAL A 261 2.52 -6.67 12.08
N ALA A 262 2.87 -7.50 13.07
CA ALA A 262 4.25 -7.69 13.50
C ALA A 262 5.08 -8.60 12.54
N GLY A 263 4.51 -9.11 11.47
CA GLY A 263 5.16 -10.04 10.54
C GLY A 263 5.51 -11.39 11.18
N ARG A 264 4.75 -11.83 12.18
CA ARG A 264 5.00 -13.07 12.91
C ARG A 264 4.13 -14.21 12.36
N PRO A 265 4.65 -15.44 12.29
CA PRO A 265 3.85 -16.60 11.90
C PRO A 265 2.73 -16.85 12.92
N ASP A 266 1.52 -17.06 12.44
CA ASP A 266 0.33 -17.32 13.24
C ASP A 266 -0.37 -18.64 12.85
N ALA A 267 -1.36 -19.04 13.64
CA ALA A 267 -2.12 -20.27 13.39
C ALA A 267 -3.05 -20.12 12.17
N TYR A 268 -3.50 -18.90 11.85
CA TYR A 268 -4.38 -18.67 10.70
C TYR A 268 -3.65 -18.91 9.39
N GLN A 269 -2.45 -18.33 9.20
CA GLN A 269 -1.62 -18.54 8.01
C GLN A 269 -1.28 -20.04 7.82
N GLN A 270 -0.92 -20.75 8.90
CA GLN A 270 -0.66 -22.18 8.85
C GLN A 270 -1.93 -22.96 8.49
N GLY A 271 -3.08 -22.58 9.04
CA GLY A 271 -4.38 -23.19 8.75
C GLY A 271 -4.81 -22.98 7.31
N ILE A 272 -4.54 -21.81 6.72
CA ILE A 272 -4.76 -21.52 5.30
C ILE A 272 -4.01 -22.52 4.41
N LEU A 273 -2.72 -22.73 4.66
CA LEU A 273 -1.93 -23.70 3.90
C LEU A 273 -2.44 -25.14 4.06
N GLU A 274 -2.91 -25.51 5.26
CA GLU A 274 -3.55 -26.81 5.49
C GLU A 274 -4.92 -26.91 4.79
N ALA A 275 -5.69 -25.84 4.71
CA ALA A 275 -6.97 -25.81 3.97
C ALA A 275 -6.74 -26.04 2.47
N LEU A 276 -5.72 -25.43 1.87
CA LEU A 276 -5.31 -25.65 0.49
C LEU A 276 -4.91 -27.13 0.24
N ASP A 277 -4.15 -27.74 1.17
CA ASP A 277 -3.76 -29.14 1.09
C ASP A 277 -5.00 -30.05 1.16
N ARG A 278 -5.92 -29.79 2.07
CA ARG A 278 -7.16 -30.56 2.25
C ARG A 278 -8.13 -30.38 1.07
N ALA A 279 -8.14 -29.22 0.42
CA ALA A 279 -8.89 -28.97 -0.80
C ALA A 279 -8.34 -29.79 -1.99
N GLY A 280 -7.12 -30.35 -1.86
CA GLY A 280 -6.49 -31.16 -2.88
C GLY A 280 -5.85 -30.34 -4.00
N ILE A 281 -5.44 -29.09 -3.73
CA ILE A 281 -4.85 -28.20 -4.72
C ILE A 281 -3.45 -28.69 -5.12
N GLY A 282 -3.23 -28.81 -6.43
CA GLY A 282 -1.92 -29.11 -6.99
C GLY A 282 -0.94 -27.96 -6.79
N LYS A 283 0.34 -28.27 -6.52
CA LYS A 283 1.35 -27.25 -6.23
C LYS A 283 1.65 -26.32 -7.40
N ASP A 284 1.36 -26.74 -8.62
CA ASP A 284 1.58 -25.96 -9.85
C ASP A 284 0.27 -25.33 -10.39
N GLU A 285 -0.86 -25.56 -9.73
CA GLU A 285 -2.15 -24.99 -10.12
C GLU A 285 -2.24 -23.53 -9.66
N PRO A 286 -2.65 -22.61 -10.55
CA PRO A 286 -2.76 -21.20 -10.20
C PRO A 286 -3.76 -20.95 -9.07
N VAL A 287 -3.37 -20.12 -8.11
CA VAL A 287 -4.19 -19.71 -6.97
C VAL A 287 -4.28 -18.19 -6.92
N LEU A 288 -5.51 -17.68 -6.85
CA LEU A 288 -5.83 -16.33 -6.43
C LEU A 288 -6.23 -16.36 -4.96
N ILE A 289 -5.76 -15.42 -4.17
CA ILE A 289 -6.26 -15.23 -2.80
C ILE A 289 -6.94 -13.86 -2.71
N VAL A 290 -8.17 -13.84 -2.24
CA VAL A 290 -8.97 -12.62 -2.02
C VAL A 290 -9.19 -12.47 -0.52
N GLY A 291 -8.78 -11.35 0.06
CA GLY A 291 -8.88 -11.15 1.50
C GLY A 291 -9.28 -9.72 1.90
N HIS A 292 -10.05 -9.63 2.99
CA HIS A 292 -10.41 -8.36 3.61
C HIS A 292 -9.75 -8.25 4.98
N SER A 293 -9.26 -7.05 5.35
CA SER A 293 -8.71 -6.81 6.69
C SER A 293 -7.61 -7.84 7.03
N LEU A 294 -7.71 -8.57 8.13
CA LEU A 294 -6.84 -9.69 8.50
C LEU A 294 -6.66 -10.72 7.38
N GLY A 295 -7.74 -11.03 6.66
CA GLY A 295 -7.69 -11.99 5.54
C GLY A 295 -6.77 -11.52 4.42
N GLY A 296 -6.69 -10.21 4.14
CA GLY A 296 -5.77 -9.66 3.16
C GLY A 296 -4.32 -9.63 3.66
N MET A 297 -4.07 -9.36 4.95
CA MET A 297 -2.74 -9.53 5.54
C MET A 297 -2.24 -10.98 5.40
N ALA A 298 -3.11 -11.95 5.72
CA ALA A 298 -2.79 -13.36 5.57
C ALA A 298 -2.54 -13.75 4.11
N ALA A 299 -3.32 -13.23 3.16
CA ALA A 299 -3.14 -13.44 1.72
C ALA A 299 -1.76 -12.96 1.24
N ALA A 300 -1.41 -11.73 1.60
CA ALA A 300 -0.12 -11.12 1.27
C ALA A 300 1.05 -11.90 1.90
N ALA A 301 0.93 -12.30 3.17
CA ALA A 301 1.93 -13.09 3.86
C ALA A 301 2.12 -14.49 3.25
N VAL A 302 1.05 -15.16 2.82
CA VAL A 302 1.11 -16.47 2.13
C VAL A 302 1.83 -16.33 0.79
N LEU A 303 1.54 -15.28 0.01
CA LEU A 303 2.24 -15.02 -1.25
C LEU A 303 3.73 -14.76 -1.00
N ALA A 304 4.08 -13.85 -0.11
CA ALA A 304 5.47 -13.49 0.19
C ALA A 304 6.27 -14.65 0.80
N GLY A 305 5.64 -15.48 1.62
CA GLY A 305 6.25 -16.61 2.32
C GLY A 305 6.50 -17.84 1.44
N HIS A 306 6.13 -17.83 0.16
CA HIS A 306 6.30 -18.96 -0.77
C HIS A 306 5.74 -20.27 -0.23
N GLY A 307 4.50 -20.29 0.28
CA GLY A 307 3.84 -21.41 0.95
C GLY A 307 3.80 -22.76 0.21
N GLY A 308 4.56 -22.87 -0.89
CA GLY A 308 4.68 -24.07 -1.70
C GLY A 308 3.50 -24.31 -2.64
N TYR A 309 2.62 -23.32 -2.81
CA TYR A 309 1.56 -23.25 -3.81
C TYR A 309 1.90 -22.19 -4.85
N HIS A 310 1.31 -22.31 -6.03
CA HIS A 310 1.50 -21.35 -7.12
C HIS A 310 0.48 -20.21 -6.98
N VAL A 311 0.65 -19.37 -5.95
CA VAL A 311 -0.13 -18.15 -5.80
C VAL A 311 0.40 -17.14 -6.81
N THR A 312 -0.44 -16.75 -7.77
CA THR A 312 -0.08 -15.82 -8.85
C THR A 312 -0.64 -14.43 -8.61
N ASP A 313 -1.81 -14.34 -7.97
CA ASP A 313 -2.52 -13.10 -7.76
C ASP A 313 -3.08 -13.02 -6.33
N VAL A 314 -3.12 -11.82 -5.80
CA VAL A 314 -3.78 -11.49 -4.52
C VAL A 314 -4.61 -10.24 -4.71
N VAL A 315 -5.83 -10.24 -4.18
CA VAL A 315 -6.67 -9.05 -4.05
C VAL A 315 -6.90 -8.79 -2.57
N THR A 316 -6.52 -7.61 -2.10
CA THR A 316 -6.74 -7.19 -0.71
C THR A 316 -7.71 -6.02 -0.64
N ALA A 317 -8.53 -6.00 0.38
CA ALA A 317 -9.47 -4.94 0.69
C ALA A 317 -9.29 -4.50 2.14
N GLY A 318 -8.94 -3.23 2.38
CA GLY A 318 -8.80 -2.68 3.73
C GLY A 318 -7.73 -3.35 4.59
N SER A 319 -6.60 -3.72 4.00
CA SER A 319 -5.61 -4.56 4.69
C SER A 319 -4.26 -3.86 4.83
N PRO A 320 -3.65 -3.82 6.02
CA PRO A 320 -2.27 -3.37 6.22
C PRO A 320 -1.29 -4.35 5.56
N THR A 321 -0.67 -3.97 4.46
CA THR A 321 0.25 -4.84 3.70
C THR A 321 1.63 -4.24 3.46
N ALA A 322 1.88 -3.02 3.93
CA ALA A 322 3.14 -2.32 3.69
C ALA A 322 4.36 -2.97 4.36
N GLN A 323 4.17 -3.72 5.44
CA GLN A 323 5.24 -4.41 6.15
C GLN A 323 5.56 -5.81 5.60
N VAL A 324 4.85 -6.26 4.57
CA VAL A 324 5.18 -7.53 3.91
C VAL A 324 6.51 -7.39 3.15
N PRO A 325 7.45 -8.33 3.28
CA PRO A 325 8.83 -8.17 2.78
C PRO A 325 8.99 -8.17 1.26
N GLY A 326 7.99 -7.81 0.50
CA GLY A 326 8.00 -7.84 -0.96
C GLY A 326 7.38 -9.11 -1.55
N PHE A 327 6.96 -9.02 -2.79
CA PHE A 327 6.26 -10.10 -3.47
C PHE A 327 7.15 -10.76 -4.53
N PRO A 328 6.94 -12.06 -4.83
CA PRO A 328 7.69 -12.75 -5.86
C PRO A 328 7.53 -12.08 -7.22
N SER A 329 8.63 -11.95 -7.96
CA SER A 329 8.58 -11.37 -9.31
C SER A 329 7.64 -12.16 -10.22
N GLY A 330 6.74 -11.45 -10.88
CA GLY A 330 5.70 -12.01 -11.74
C GLY A 330 4.41 -12.40 -11.02
N SER A 331 4.30 -12.13 -9.71
CA SER A 331 3.01 -12.13 -9.02
C SER A 331 2.33 -10.75 -9.13
N HIS A 332 1.02 -10.69 -8.87
CA HIS A 332 0.26 -9.46 -8.90
C HIS A 332 -0.57 -9.30 -7.64
N VAL A 333 -0.38 -8.17 -6.95
CA VAL A 333 -1.18 -7.80 -5.78
C VAL A 333 -1.97 -6.54 -6.12
N LEU A 334 -3.29 -6.64 -6.02
CA LEU A 334 -4.21 -5.52 -6.16
C LEU A 334 -4.76 -5.16 -4.78
N SER A 335 -4.34 -4.04 -4.23
CA SER A 335 -4.76 -3.56 -2.92
C SER A 335 -5.79 -2.43 -3.08
N LEU A 336 -6.96 -2.60 -2.49
CA LEU A 336 -8.02 -1.59 -2.43
C LEU A 336 -8.02 -0.95 -1.04
N GLU A 337 -7.97 0.39 -0.99
CA GLU A 337 -7.94 1.16 0.24
C GLU A 337 -8.99 2.28 0.17
N GLN A 338 -9.99 2.24 1.07
CA GLN A 338 -10.96 3.32 1.22
C GLN A 338 -10.32 4.51 1.94
N GLN A 339 -10.43 5.71 1.40
CA GLN A 339 -9.98 6.93 2.05
C GLN A 339 -10.73 7.14 3.39
N GLY A 340 -9.99 7.28 4.49
CA GLY A 340 -10.57 7.37 5.84
C GLY A 340 -10.83 6.01 6.51
N ASP A 341 -10.56 4.88 5.84
CA ASP A 341 -10.41 3.61 6.55
C ASP A 341 -9.05 3.59 7.26
N ILE A 342 -9.08 3.47 8.58
CA ILE A 342 -7.86 3.47 9.39
C ILE A 342 -7.13 2.13 9.38
N VAL A 343 -7.79 1.05 8.97
CA VAL A 343 -7.22 -0.31 9.09
C VAL A 343 -6.01 -0.51 8.18
N PRO A 344 -6.01 -0.12 6.89
CA PRO A 344 -4.80 -0.17 6.06
C PRO A 344 -3.60 0.57 6.66
N GLU A 345 -3.85 1.62 7.45
CA GLU A 345 -2.83 2.47 8.07
C GLU A 345 -2.22 1.89 9.36
N LEU A 346 -2.73 0.73 9.87
CA LEU A 346 -2.32 0.17 11.17
C LEU A 346 -0.91 -0.46 11.17
N ASP A 347 -0.28 -0.62 10.05
CA ASP A 347 1.12 -1.04 9.97
C ASP A 347 2.11 0.15 9.96
N GLY A 348 1.61 1.38 9.95
CA GLY A 348 2.38 2.62 10.11
C GLY A 348 3.19 3.02 8.90
N ALA A 349 2.88 2.51 7.70
CA ALA A 349 3.55 2.85 6.46
C ALA A 349 2.60 2.71 5.25
N PRO A 350 2.75 3.53 4.21
CA PRO A 350 2.01 3.32 2.97
C PRO A 350 2.53 2.08 2.24
N ASN A 351 1.66 1.45 1.46
CA ASN A 351 2.08 0.37 0.56
C ASN A 351 3.20 0.86 -0.39
N PRO A 352 4.21 0.01 -0.66
CA PRO A 352 5.32 0.40 -1.51
C PRO A 352 4.92 0.59 -2.97
N ASP A 353 5.58 1.53 -3.65
CA ASP A 353 5.60 1.59 -5.09
C ASP A 353 6.46 0.43 -5.64
N SER A 354 5.85 -0.72 -5.86
CA SER A 354 6.52 -1.88 -6.45
C SER A 354 5.83 -2.30 -7.75
N VAL A 355 6.53 -3.06 -8.57
CA VAL A 355 6.00 -3.56 -9.85
C VAL A 355 4.91 -4.61 -9.61
N GLU A 356 5.07 -5.38 -8.54
CA GLU A 356 4.18 -6.49 -8.19
C GLU A 356 2.91 -6.04 -7.44
N GLN A 357 2.86 -4.81 -6.92
CA GLN A 357 1.71 -4.32 -6.15
C GLN A 357 1.13 -3.06 -6.77
N THR A 358 -0.16 -3.06 -7.05
CA THR A 358 -0.96 -1.89 -7.41
C THR A 358 -1.90 -1.56 -6.27
N THR A 359 -1.74 -0.39 -5.67
CA THR A 359 -2.65 0.11 -4.62
C THR A 359 -3.59 1.15 -5.23
N VAL A 360 -4.88 0.93 -5.05
CA VAL A 360 -5.95 1.83 -5.48
C VAL A 360 -6.60 2.43 -4.24
N THR A 361 -6.36 3.71 -4.00
CA THR A 361 -7.09 4.47 -2.99
C THR A 361 -8.33 5.07 -3.62
N PHE A 362 -9.49 4.82 -3.04
CA PHE A 362 -10.78 5.34 -3.50
C PHE A 362 -11.54 6.00 -2.35
N ASP A 363 -12.54 6.82 -2.68
CA ASP A 363 -13.50 7.35 -1.72
C ASP A 363 -14.93 7.04 -2.17
N ALA A 364 -15.60 6.20 -1.40
CA ALA A 364 -17.01 5.87 -1.57
C ALA A 364 -17.92 6.77 -0.72
N HIS A 365 -17.35 7.75 0.00
CA HIS A 365 -18.07 8.70 0.86
C HIS A 365 -19.07 8.03 1.83
N PRO A 366 -18.67 7.00 2.59
CA PRO A 366 -19.60 6.32 3.48
C PRO A 366 -20.11 7.23 4.58
N ASP A 367 -21.41 7.17 4.86
CA ASP A 367 -21.99 7.84 6.02
C ASP A 367 -21.66 7.04 7.29
N GLY A 368 -20.80 7.54 8.16
CA GLY A 368 -20.47 6.91 9.44
C GLY A 368 -19.01 7.05 9.84
N GLY A 369 -18.64 6.43 10.98
CA GLY A 369 -17.28 6.43 11.49
C GLY A 369 -16.47 5.22 11.00
N ILE A 370 -15.43 4.87 11.75
CA ILE A 370 -14.42 3.84 11.42
C ILE A 370 -15.03 2.55 10.85
N VAL A 371 -16.10 2.03 11.48
CA VAL A 371 -16.73 0.76 11.06
C VAL A 371 -17.37 0.87 9.67
N ALA A 372 -17.95 2.02 9.33
CA ALA A 372 -18.56 2.23 8.02
C ALA A 372 -17.51 2.28 6.92
N HIS A 373 -16.39 2.96 7.15
CA HIS A 373 -15.27 3.05 6.21
C HIS A 373 -14.62 1.68 5.95
N HIS A 374 -14.67 0.76 6.90
CA HIS A 374 -14.08 -0.58 6.81
C HIS A 374 -15.08 -1.68 6.42
N SER A 375 -16.28 -1.33 5.97
CA SER A 375 -17.32 -2.33 5.65
C SER A 375 -17.12 -2.98 4.28
N TYR A 376 -17.59 -4.23 4.13
CA TYR A 376 -17.55 -4.95 2.85
C TYR A 376 -18.29 -4.19 1.76
N ASP A 377 -19.47 -3.60 2.04
CA ASP A 377 -20.26 -2.83 1.07
C ASP A 377 -19.44 -1.70 0.42
N VAL A 378 -18.64 -1.00 1.21
CA VAL A 378 -17.77 0.09 0.75
C VAL A 378 -16.69 -0.45 -0.18
N TYR A 379 -16.09 -1.60 0.14
CA TYR A 379 -15.07 -2.22 -0.69
C TYR A 379 -15.65 -2.85 -1.97
N GLU A 380 -16.89 -3.30 -1.97
CA GLU A 380 -17.62 -3.70 -3.18
C GLU A 380 -17.85 -2.52 -4.12
N GLU A 381 -18.14 -1.32 -3.59
CA GLU A 381 -18.19 -0.10 -4.40
C GLU A 381 -16.83 0.26 -4.98
N GLY A 382 -15.77 0.23 -4.17
CA GLY A 382 -14.39 0.44 -4.62
C GLY A 382 -13.97 -0.54 -5.72
N ALA A 383 -14.35 -1.81 -5.59
CA ALA A 383 -14.10 -2.82 -6.62
C ALA A 383 -14.81 -2.49 -7.94
N GLY A 384 -16.04 -1.96 -7.88
CA GLY A 384 -16.74 -1.47 -9.06
C GLY A 384 -16.02 -0.31 -9.76
N LEU A 385 -15.35 0.57 -9.00
CA LEU A 385 -14.50 1.62 -9.58
C LEU A 385 -13.25 1.03 -10.25
N VAL A 386 -12.63 0.02 -9.64
CA VAL A 386 -11.49 -0.72 -10.21
C VAL A 386 -11.87 -1.36 -11.55
N ASP A 387 -13.03 -2.03 -11.62
CA ASP A 387 -13.52 -2.66 -12.84
C ASP A 387 -13.80 -1.65 -13.97
N ALA A 388 -14.12 -0.40 -13.63
CA ALA A 388 -14.34 0.70 -14.58
C ALA A 388 -13.10 1.56 -14.86
N ALA A 389 -12.00 1.30 -14.17
CA ALA A 389 -10.80 2.12 -14.26
C ALA A 389 -10.12 2.04 -15.63
N THR A 390 -9.48 3.14 -16.00
CA THR A 390 -8.66 3.24 -17.24
C THR A 390 -7.19 3.51 -16.94
N ASP A 391 -6.82 3.59 -15.67
CA ASP A 391 -5.42 3.69 -15.27
C ASP A 391 -4.66 2.44 -15.72
N PRO A 392 -3.48 2.59 -16.34
CA PRO A 392 -2.71 1.45 -16.86
C PRO A 392 -2.33 0.43 -15.79
N SER A 393 -1.94 0.84 -14.58
CA SER A 393 -1.57 -0.10 -13.50
C SER A 393 -2.76 -0.92 -13.04
N VAL A 394 -3.93 -0.27 -12.91
CA VAL A 394 -5.17 -0.94 -12.52
C VAL A 394 -5.63 -1.92 -13.61
N THR A 395 -5.61 -1.47 -14.88
CA THR A 395 -6.00 -2.33 -16.01
C THR A 395 -5.06 -3.52 -16.16
N ASP A 396 -3.75 -3.35 -15.94
CA ASP A 396 -2.77 -4.44 -15.98
C ASP A 396 -3.03 -5.46 -14.84
N ALA A 397 -3.33 -4.99 -13.63
CA ALA A 397 -3.67 -5.86 -12.50
C ALA A 397 -4.96 -6.67 -12.74
N VAL A 398 -6.03 -6.02 -13.24
CA VAL A 398 -7.27 -6.70 -13.60
C VAL A 398 -7.06 -7.67 -14.78
N GLN A 399 -6.23 -7.28 -15.77
CA GLN A 399 -5.91 -8.13 -16.90
C GLN A 399 -5.16 -9.40 -16.47
N SER A 400 -4.28 -9.31 -15.46
CA SER A 400 -3.64 -10.50 -14.87
C SER A 400 -4.66 -11.52 -14.37
N LEU A 401 -5.69 -11.06 -13.66
CA LEU A 401 -6.78 -11.94 -13.18
C LEU A 401 -7.53 -12.63 -14.33
N HIS A 402 -7.70 -11.92 -15.46
CA HIS A 402 -8.29 -12.51 -16.66
C HIS A 402 -7.34 -13.50 -17.36
N ASP A 403 -6.06 -13.17 -17.49
CA ASP A 403 -5.07 -13.98 -18.21
C ASP A 403 -4.79 -15.30 -17.46
N HIS A 404 -4.77 -15.26 -16.11
CA HIS A 404 -4.73 -16.44 -15.27
C HIS A 404 -6.09 -17.17 -15.21
N GLY A 405 -7.14 -16.55 -15.73
CA GLY A 405 -8.48 -17.13 -15.87
C GLY A 405 -9.26 -17.22 -14.56
N PHE A 406 -8.95 -16.41 -13.58
CA PHE A 406 -9.76 -16.29 -12.38
C PHE A 406 -11.07 -15.57 -12.67
N LEU A 407 -11.01 -14.50 -13.45
CA LEU A 407 -12.19 -13.79 -13.95
C LEU A 407 -12.63 -14.33 -15.31
N GLY A 408 -13.95 -14.39 -15.52
CA GLY A 408 -14.47 -14.80 -16.83
C GLY A 408 -15.88 -15.42 -16.76
N THR A 409 -16.27 -16.06 -17.84
CA THR A 409 -17.57 -16.70 -17.97
C THR A 409 -17.44 -18.18 -18.32
N GLY A 410 -18.35 -19.01 -17.86
CA GLY A 410 -18.34 -20.45 -18.13
C GLY A 410 -17.39 -21.23 -17.20
N GLY A 411 -17.12 -22.50 -17.54
CA GLY A 411 -16.44 -23.43 -16.64
C GLY A 411 -17.39 -24.01 -15.58
N GLN A 412 -16.89 -24.98 -14.84
CA GLN A 412 -17.58 -25.54 -13.66
C GLN A 412 -16.88 -25.01 -12.41
N VAL A 413 -17.63 -24.46 -11.48
CA VAL A 413 -17.14 -24.01 -10.18
C VAL A 413 -17.64 -24.95 -9.10
N THR A 414 -16.74 -25.38 -8.24
CA THR A 414 -17.06 -26.12 -7.02
C THR A 414 -16.51 -25.38 -5.81
N SER A 415 -17.24 -25.43 -4.69
CA SER A 415 -16.92 -24.77 -3.43
C SER A 415 -16.60 -25.78 -2.36
N GLN A 416 -15.56 -25.51 -1.58
CA GLN A 416 -15.23 -26.24 -0.35
C GLN A 416 -14.99 -25.21 0.76
N VAL A 417 -15.82 -25.27 1.81
CA VAL A 417 -15.65 -24.40 2.98
C VAL A 417 -14.95 -25.18 4.08
N PHE A 418 -13.94 -24.55 4.66
CA PHE A 418 -13.20 -25.08 5.80
C PHE A 418 -13.34 -24.12 6.99
N GLN A 419 -13.33 -24.68 8.18
CA GLN A 419 -13.17 -23.94 9.41
C GLN A 419 -11.77 -24.15 9.95
N ILE A 420 -11.09 -23.07 10.24
CA ILE A 420 -9.77 -23.05 10.88
C ILE A 420 -10.01 -22.60 12.33
N THR A 421 -9.57 -23.43 13.28
CA THR A 421 -9.65 -23.10 14.70
C THR A 421 -8.26 -23.30 15.33
N ARG A 422 -8.09 -22.75 16.53
CA ARG A 422 -6.85 -22.84 17.29
C ARG A 422 -6.97 -23.94 18.34
N ALA A 423 -5.99 -24.86 18.38
CA ALA A 423 -5.77 -25.72 19.51
C ALA A 423 -4.61 -25.20 20.36
N PRO A 424 -4.70 -25.27 21.71
CA PRO A 424 -3.66 -24.79 22.61
C PRO A 424 -2.31 -25.51 22.44
#